data_6db4891e8d3e5637182431d19a57f895
#
_entry.id   6db4891e8d3e5637182431d19a57f895
#
_cell.length_a   1.000
_cell.length_b   1.000
_cell.length_c   1.000
_cell.angle_alpha   90.00
_cell.angle_beta   90.00
_cell.angle_gamma   90.00
#
_symmetry.space_group_name_H-M   'P 1'
#
loop_
_entity.id
_entity.type
_entity.pdbx_description
1 polymer ?
#
loop_
_entity_poly.entity_id
_entity_poly.type
_entity_poly.pdbx_seq_one_letter_code
_entity_poly.pdbx_strand_id
1 'polypeptide(L)'
;MKGIFLILTLVLFASGCGRKLPPDCRSVLESGDYGRFELRGQGIAKDKDLGVDWFRCSVGQRFLNERCVGEPLFLRWETGVSTVKEMNEKAAESWRLPTLKELASLKVRGCGNPSVNLNVFPDILVENYWAKDKSPHIGFRCGMYTYSGATSCRLFDNLERPMLIVRDLKR
;
A
#
# COMPACT_ATOMS: atom_id res chain seq x y z
N MET A 1 72.49 21.32 7.99
CA MET A 1 71.29 21.56 7.15
C MET A 1 70.26 20.48 7.49
N LYS A 2 69.23 20.84 8.30
CA LYS A 2 68.18 19.90 8.76
C LYS A 2 66.96 20.16 7.90
N GLY A 3 66.63 19.21 7.02
CA GLY A 3 65.41 19.25 6.21
C GLY A 3 64.20 18.83 7.04
N ILE A 4 63.21 19.75 7.18
CA ILE A 4 61.91 19.48 7.81
C ILE A 4 61.01 18.89 6.73
N PHE A 5 60.67 17.61 6.85
CA PHE A 5 59.62 16.96 6.03
C PHE A 5 58.24 17.30 6.62
N LEU A 6 57.51 18.15 5.91
CA LEU A 6 56.11 18.47 6.24
C LEU A 6 55.22 17.37 5.69
N ILE A 7 54.72 16.49 6.55
CA ILE A 7 53.73 15.44 6.16
C ILE A 7 52.36 16.12 6.11
N LEU A 8 51.85 16.32 4.89
CA LEU A 8 50.49 16.84 4.64
C LEU A 8 49.51 15.67 4.76
N THR A 9 48.87 15.53 5.91
CA THR A 9 47.82 14.53 6.12
C THR A 9 46.54 15.00 5.42
N LEU A 10 46.22 14.38 4.29
CA LEU A 10 44.97 14.60 3.54
C LEU A 10 43.83 13.88 4.27
N VAL A 11 43.00 14.62 5.03
CA VAL A 11 41.81 14.08 5.67
C VAL A 11 40.69 14.01 4.60
N LEU A 12 40.44 12.83 4.07
CA LEU A 12 39.32 12.54 3.20
C LEU A 12 38.03 12.51 4.04
N PHE A 13 37.26 13.58 4.02
CA PHE A 13 35.89 13.58 4.52
C PHE A 13 35.03 12.73 3.57
N ALA A 14 34.84 11.47 3.89
CA ALA A 14 33.81 10.63 3.26
C ALA A 14 32.44 11.15 3.72
N SER A 15 31.86 12.09 3.00
CA SER A 15 30.47 12.50 3.16
C SER A 15 29.60 11.32 2.71
N GLY A 16 29.32 10.39 3.63
CA GLY A 16 28.37 9.33 3.43
C GLY A 16 26.99 9.93 3.19
N CYS A 17 26.50 9.89 1.96
CA CYS A 17 25.13 10.26 1.59
C CYS A 17 24.18 9.16 2.13
N GLY A 18 24.03 9.10 3.45
CA GLY A 18 23.06 8.24 4.12
C GLY A 18 21.66 8.75 3.82
N ARG A 19 20.99 8.15 2.83
CA ARG A 19 19.57 8.41 2.57
C ARG A 19 18.80 7.95 3.80
N LYS A 20 18.33 8.88 4.65
CA LYS A 20 17.48 8.55 5.79
C LYS A 20 16.21 7.88 5.27
N LEU A 21 15.93 6.69 5.77
CA LEU A 21 14.65 6.01 5.51
C LEU A 21 13.52 6.85 6.12
N PRO A 22 12.35 6.90 5.47
CA PRO A 22 11.21 7.57 6.07
C PRO A 22 10.84 6.89 7.39
N PRO A 23 10.38 7.66 8.41
CA PRO A 23 9.90 7.08 9.65
C PRO A 23 8.69 6.16 9.41
N ASP A 24 8.45 5.21 10.31
CA ASP A 24 7.23 4.39 10.30
C ASP A 24 6.00 5.29 10.49
N CYS A 25 4.96 5.04 9.71
CA CYS A 25 3.71 5.82 9.81
C CYS A 25 3.05 5.73 11.19
N ARG A 26 3.30 4.66 11.96
CA ARG A 26 2.85 4.54 13.35
C ARG A 26 3.48 5.60 14.26
N SER A 27 4.70 6.03 13.98
CA SER A 27 5.40 7.04 14.76
C SER A 27 5.05 8.48 14.37
N VAL A 28 4.36 8.66 13.23
CA VAL A 28 4.00 9.97 12.68
C VAL A 28 2.52 10.29 12.88
N LEU A 29 1.66 9.29 12.77
CA LEU A 29 0.21 9.44 12.91
C LEU A 29 -0.20 9.29 14.37
N GLU A 30 -1.04 10.20 14.86
CA GLU A 30 -1.65 10.07 16.17
C GLU A 30 -2.63 8.89 16.19
N SER A 31 -2.75 8.25 17.36
CA SER A 31 -3.73 7.19 17.54
C SER A 31 -5.15 7.75 17.34
N GLY A 32 -5.95 7.09 16.49
CA GLY A 32 -7.30 7.55 16.17
C GLY A 32 -7.36 8.61 15.06
N ASP A 33 -6.23 9.03 14.49
CA ASP A 33 -6.25 9.86 13.28
C ASP A 33 -6.57 8.99 12.07
N TYR A 34 -7.80 9.08 11.60
CA TYR A 34 -8.29 8.38 10.41
C TYR A 34 -8.23 9.26 9.14
N GLY A 35 -7.79 10.51 9.24
CA GLY A 35 -7.74 11.44 8.13
C GLY A 35 -9.10 11.61 7.45
N ARG A 36 -9.16 11.41 6.12
CA ARG A 36 -10.39 11.52 5.33
C ARG A 36 -11.35 10.33 5.48
N PHE A 37 -10.97 9.30 6.23
CA PHE A 37 -11.79 8.09 6.35
C PHE A 37 -12.77 8.18 7.53
N GLU A 38 -13.98 7.66 7.31
CA GLU A 38 -14.98 7.40 8.33
C GLU A 38 -15.05 5.90 8.55
N LEU A 39 -14.64 5.43 9.73
CA LEU A 39 -14.70 4.01 10.04
C LEU A 39 -16.14 3.59 10.30
N ARG A 40 -16.53 2.46 9.71
CA ARG A 40 -17.82 1.83 9.87
C ARG A 40 -17.64 0.41 10.37
N GLY A 41 -18.70 -0.18 10.90
CA GLY A 41 -18.68 -1.57 11.35
C GLY A 41 -18.20 -2.55 10.26
N GLN A 42 -17.84 -3.75 10.67
CA GLN A 42 -17.44 -4.86 9.79
C GLN A 42 -16.19 -4.61 8.93
N GLY A 43 -15.27 -3.76 9.38
CA GLY A 43 -14.02 -3.48 8.67
C GLY A 43 -14.16 -2.60 7.45
N ILE A 44 -15.16 -1.74 7.44
CA ILE A 44 -15.39 -0.78 6.35
C ILE A 44 -14.81 0.59 6.72
N ALA A 45 -14.08 1.20 5.79
CA ALA A 45 -13.64 2.59 5.86
C ALA A 45 -14.19 3.35 4.65
N LYS A 46 -15.12 4.28 4.90
CA LYS A 46 -15.64 5.18 3.87
C LYS A 46 -14.62 6.26 3.57
N ASP A 47 -14.18 6.34 2.35
CA ASP A 47 -13.34 7.42 1.85
C ASP A 47 -14.22 8.60 1.41
N LYS A 48 -14.18 9.69 2.16
CA LYS A 48 -15.03 10.88 1.91
C LYS A 48 -14.60 11.64 0.65
N ASP A 49 -13.33 11.56 0.28
CA ASP A 49 -12.78 12.28 -0.87
C ASP A 49 -13.05 11.55 -2.18
N LEU A 50 -13.00 10.21 -2.15
CA LEU A 50 -13.19 9.38 -3.34
C LEU A 50 -14.62 8.89 -3.52
N GLY A 51 -15.45 8.93 -2.47
CA GLY A 51 -16.82 8.42 -2.51
C GLY A 51 -16.87 6.90 -2.69
N VAL A 52 -15.96 6.19 -2.07
CA VAL A 52 -15.90 4.71 -2.07
C VAL A 52 -15.81 4.18 -0.65
N ASP A 53 -16.26 2.97 -0.45
CA ASP A 53 -15.96 2.18 0.74
C ASP A 53 -14.76 1.28 0.48
N TRP A 54 -13.79 1.27 1.38
CA TRP A 54 -12.70 0.32 1.43
C TRP A 54 -13.01 -0.80 2.41
N PHE A 55 -12.67 -2.04 2.05
CA PHE A 55 -12.49 -3.07 3.05
C PHE A 55 -11.08 -2.91 3.65
N ARG A 56 -10.99 -2.81 4.97
CA ARG A 56 -9.75 -2.46 5.71
C ARG A 56 -8.69 -3.57 5.68
N CYS A 57 -9.07 -4.80 5.27
CA CYS A 57 -8.18 -5.96 5.20
C CYS A 57 -7.90 -6.38 3.77
N SER A 58 -6.81 -7.09 3.57
CA SER A 58 -6.50 -7.73 2.29
C SER A 58 -7.48 -8.87 1.99
N VAL A 59 -7.71 -9.14 0.71
CA VAL A 59 -8.50 -10.31 0.28
C VAL A 59 -7.93 -11.59 0.91
N GLY A 60 -8.81 -12.44 1.44
CA GLY A 60 -8.46 -13.64 2.21
C GLY A 60 -8.53 -13.45 3.72
N GLN A 61 -8.41 -12.24 4.21
CA GLN A 61 -8.52 -11.93 5.63
C GLN A 61 -9.96 -11.56 6.03
N ARG A 62 -10.24 -11.64 7.32
CA ARG A 62 -11.48 -11.19 7.95
C ARG A 62 -11.16 -10.08 8.94
N PHE A 63 -12.05 -9.11 9.06
CA PHE A 63 -11.94 -8.07 10.07
C PHE A 63 -12.60 -8.53 11.37
N LEU A 64 -11.85 -8.57 12.45
CA LEU A 64 -12.31 -8.98 13.76
C LEU A 64 -11.53 -8.21 14.85
N ASN A 65 -12.24 -7.64 15.82
CA ASN A 65 -11.64 -6.90 16.95
C ASN A 65 -10.59 -5.86 16.47
N GLU A 66 -10.97 -5.03 15.53
CA GLU A 66 -10.12 -3.97 14.92
C GLU A 66 -8.83 -4.49 14.23
N ARG A 67 -8.76 -5.77 13.93
CA ARG A 67 -7.62 -6.40 13.27
C ARG A 67 -8.04 -7.21 12.05
N CYS A 68 -7.11 -7.42 11.15
CA CYS A 68 -7.26 -8.34 10.03
C CYS A 68 -6.74 -9.72 10.44
N VAL A 69 -7.62 -10.72 10.46
CA VAL A 69 -7.34 -12.07 10.93
C VAL A 69 -7.36 -13.03 9.74
N GLY A 70 -6.44 -13.96 9.71
CA GLY A 70 -6.21 -14.90 8.62
C GLY A 70 -5.11 -14.43 7.67
N GLU A 71 -4.76 -15.28 6.72
CA GLU A 71 -3.70 -14.99 5.77
C GLU A 71 -4.24 -14.25 4.54
N PRO A 72 -3.59 -13.17 4.10
CA PRO A 72 -3.92 -12.53 2.84
C PRO A 72 -3.63 -13.45 1.67
N LEU A 73 -4.50 -13.47 0.67
CA LEU A 73 -4.28 -14.23 -0.55
C LEU A 73 -3.31 -13.49 -1.47
N PHE A 74 -2.23 -14.18 -1.85
CA PHE A 74 -1.33 -13.76 -2.91
C PHE A 74 -1.79 -14.42 -4.21
N LEU A 75 -2.27 -13.63 -5.14
CA LEU A 75 -2.89 -14.10 -6.38
C LEU A 75 -2.28 -13.41 -7.60
N ARG A 76 -2.24 -14.12 -8.72
CA ARG A 76 -2.03 -13.50 -10.02
C ARG A 76 -3.17 -12.53 -10.30
N TRP A 77 -2.93 -11.51 -11.09
CA TRP A 77 -3.91 -10.46 -11.32
C TRP A 77 -5.26 -10.98 -11.83
N GLU A 78 -5.25 -11.87 -12.83
CA GLU A 78 -6.45 -12.46 -13.43
C GLU A 78 -7.22 -13.32 -12.42
N THR A 79 -6.50 -14.15 -11.66
CA THR A 79 -7.09 -14.98 -10.59
C THR A 79 -7.71 -14.10 -9.51
N GLY A 80 -7.04 -13.01 -9.14
CA GLY A 80 -7.57 -12.08 -8.15
C GLY A 80 -8.86 -11.38 -8.61
N VAL A 81 -8.92 -10.97 -9.87
CA VAL A 81 -10.15 -10.39 -10.44
C VAL A 81 -11.29 -11.40 -10.41
N SER A 82 -11.05 -12.67 -10.79
CA SER A 82 -12.08 -13.72 -10.73
C SER A 82 -12.49 -14.06 -9.30
N THR A 83 -11.53 -14.10 -8.37
CA THR A 83 -11.82 -14.33 -6.94
C THR A 83 -12.76 -13.26 -6.37
N VAL A 84 -12.50 -11.98 -6.64
CA VAL A 84 -13.37 -10.89 -6.19
C VAL A 84 -14.76 -10.98 -6.83
N LYS A 85 -14.85 -11.38 -8.10
CA LYS A 85 -16.14 -11.62 -8.75
C LYS A 85 -16.92 -12.74 -8.07
N GLU A 86 -16.29 -13.86 -7.78
CA GLU A 86 -16.93 -14.99 -7.06
C GLU A 86 -17.37 -14.60 -5.64
N MET A 87 -16.58 -13.80 -4.94
CA MET A 87 -16.97 -13.27 -3.62
C MET A 87 -18.23 -12.43 -3.71
N ASN A 88 -18.34 -11.55 -4.73
CA ASN A 88 -19.53 -10.76 -4.95
C ASN A 88 -20.78 -11.59 -5.24
N GLU A 89 -20.65 -12.62 -6.07
CA GLU A 89 -21.76 -13.52 -6.41
C GLU A 89 -22.28 -14.25 -5.16
N LYS A 90 -21.38 -14.70 -4.28
CA LYS A 90 -21.74 -15.40 -3.04
C LYS A 90 -22.35 -14.50 -1.96
N ALA A 91 -21.89 -13.25 -1.90
CA ALA A 91 -22.28 -12.30 -0.84
C ALA A 91 -23.32 -11.25 -1.29
N ALA A 92 -23.74 -11.26 -2.55
CA ALA A 92 -24.57 -10.24 -3.18
C ALA A 92 -24.00 -8.82 -2.99
N GLU A 93 -22.68 -8.71 -3.13
CA GLU A 93 -21.91 -7.47 -2.95
C GLU A 93 -21.37 -6.94 -4.30
N SER A 94 -20.75 -5.76 -4.29
CA SER A 94 -20.23 -5.09 -5.49
C SER A 94 -18.78 -4.64 -5.33
N TRP A 95 -17.97 -5.45 -4.66
CA TRP A 95 -16.55 -5.19 -4.49
C TRP A 95 -15.80 -5.27 -5.82
N ARG A 96 -14.78 -4.45 -5.95
CA ARG A 96 -13.84 -4.45 -7.08
C ARG A 96 -12.41 -4.15 -6.60
N LEU A 97 -11.42 -4.45 -7.44
CA LEU A 97 -10.09 -3.94 -7.20
C LEU A 97 -10.11 -2.40 -7.31
N PRO A 98 -9.33 -1.71 -6.48
CA PRO A 98 -9.15 -0.27 -6.59
C PRO A 98 -8.40 0.09 -7.87
N THR A 99 -8.69 1.24 -8.42
CA THR A 99 -7.87 1.84 -9.49
C THR A 99 -6.48 2.21 -8.94
N LEU A 100 -5.51 2.39 -9.82
CA LEU A 100 -4.17 2.82 -9.44
C LEU A 100 -4.21 4.19 -8.74
N LYS A 101 -5.10 5.07 -9.18
CA LYS A 101 -5.32 6.39 -8.54
C LYS A 101 -5.88 6.24 -7.12
N GLU A 102 -6.82 5.35 -6.91
CA GLU A 102 -7.37 5.05 -5.58
C GLU A 102 -6.29 4.48 -4.66
N LEU A 103 -5.52 3.48 -5.12
CA LEU A 103 -4.38 2.96 -4.33
C LEU A 103 -3.36 4.04 -4.01
N ALA A 104 -2.95 4.83 -5.00
CA ALA A 104 -1.97 5.90 -4.82
C ALA A 104 -2.43 6.95 -3.79
N SER A 105 -3.73 7.16 -3.67
CA SER A 105 -4.31 8.10 -2.71
C SER A 105 -4.21 7.63 -1.26
N LEU A 106 -3.93 6.35 -1.01
CA LEU A 106 -3.69 5.82 0.35
C LEU A 106 -2.36 6.28 0.93
N LYS A 107 -1.46 6.80 0.09
CA LYS A 107 -0.13 7.23 0.53
C LYS A 107 -0.21 8.37 1.54
N VAL A 108 0.32 8.12 2.72
CA VAL A 108 0.61 9.14 3.73
C VAL A 108 1.96 9.77 3.43
N ARG A 109 2.02 11.10 3.39
CA ARG A 109 3.26 11.84 3.16
C ARG A 109 4.10 11.88 4.42
N GLY A 110 5.43 11.83 4.25
CA GLY A 110 6.38 11.98 5.35
C GLY A 110 6.67 10.70 6.13
N CYS A 111 6.00 9.60 5.83
CA CYS A 111 6.26 8.31 6.45
C CYS A 111 6.25 7.16 5.42
N GLY A 112 6.69 5.97 5.83
CA GLY A 112 6.75 4.77 4.98
C GLY A 112 6.75 3.50 5.80
N ASN A 113 6.87 2.35 5.15
CA ASN A 113 7.09 1.04 5.75
C ASN A 113 5.98 0.57 6.75
N PRO A 114 4.70 0.55 6.37
CA PRO A 114 4.12 0.99 5.11
C PRO A 114 3.78 2.49 5.11
N SER A 115 3.65 3.09 3.92
CA SER A 115 3.23 4.48 3.69
C SER A 115 1.71 4.63 3.63
N VAL A 116 0.99 3.90 4.45
CA VAL A 116 -0.47 3.86 4.52
C VAL A 116 -0.91 4.10 5.96
N ASN A 117 -2.06 4.74 6.15
CA ASN A 117 -2.58 4.99 7.50
C ASN A 117 -2.96 3.68 8.19
N LEU A 118 -2.17 3.27 9.19
CA LEU A 118 -2.35 2.03 9.93
C LEU A 118 -3.51 2.08 10.94
N ASN A 119 -4.03 3.27 11.29
CA ASN A 119 -5.27 3.38 12.04
C ASN A 119 -6.48 2.96 11.18
N VAL A 120 -6.36 3.10 9.84
CA VAL A 120 -7.40 2.71 8.88
C VAL A 120 -7.17 1.28 8.38
N PHE A 121 -5.93 0.92 8.02
CA PHE A 121 -5.55 -0.38 7.49
C PHE A 121 -4.55 -1.07 8.43
N PRO A 122 -5.02 -1.65 9.56
CA PRO A 122 -4.17 -2.00 10.70
C PRO A 122 -3.09 -3.04 10.40
N ASP A 123 -3.37 -3.96 9.48
CA ASP A 123 -2.51 -5.11 9.18
C ASP A 123 -2.13 -5.17 7.69
N ILE A 124 -2.11 -4.02 7.02
CA ILE A 124 -1.66 -3.97 5.63
C ILE A 124 -0.20 -4.40 5.53
N LEU A 125 0.10 -5.26 4.58
CA LEU A 125 1.47 -5.74 4.36
C LEU A 125 2.34 -4.68 3.67
N VAL A 126 3.64 -4.77 3.89
CA VAL A 126 4.65 -4.02 3.13
C VAL A 126 4.94 -4.78 1.84
N GLU A 127 3.99 -4.67 0.90
CA GLU A 127 3.99 -5.42 -0.35
C GLU A 127 3.47 -4.59 -1.53
N ASN A 128 3.64 -5.12 -2.73
CA ASN A 128 3.00 -4.55 -3.91
C ASN A 128 1.56 -5.05 -4.00
N TYR A 129 0.60 -4.15 -3.97
CA TYR A 129 -0.82 -4.45 -4.11
C TYR A 129 -1.30 -4.23 -5.54
N TRP A 130 -2.11 -5.17 -6.07
CA TRP A 130 -2.69 -5.04 -7.40
C TRP A 130 -3.71 -3.91 -7.48
N ALA A 131 -3.64 -3.17 -8.59
CA ALA A 131 -4.70 -2.25 -9.02
C ALA A 131 -5.59 -2.90 -10.09
N LYS A 132 -6.80 -2.34 -10.28
CA LYS A 132 -7.70 -2.71 -11.37
C LYS A 132 -7.11 -2.39 -12.75
N ASP A 133 -6.31 -1.32 -12.83
CA ASP A 133 -5.83 -0.80 -14.10
C ASP A 133 -4.86 -1.75 -14.79
N LYS A 134 -5.03 -1.81 -16.09
CA LYS A 134 -4.08 -2.41 -17.02
C LYS A 134 -3.32 -1.29 -17.73
N SER A 135 -2.05 -1.50 -17.98
CA SER A 135 -1.31 -0.64 -18.89
C SER A 135 -1.82 -0.83 -20.33
N PRO A 136 -1.66 0.16 -21.24
CA PRO A 136 -1.88 -0.03 -22.67
C PRO A 136 -1.04 -1.15 -23.28
N HIS A 137 0.10 -1.48 -22.66
CA HIS A 137 0.96 -2.57 -23.10
C HIS A 137 0.38 -3.92 -22.69
N ILE A 138 0.34 -4.87 -23.63
CA ILE A 138 -0.17 -6.24 -23.40
C ILE A 138 0.62 -6.90 -22.28
N GLY A 139 -0.09 -7.58 -21.36
CA GLY A 139 0.52 -8.29 -20.21
C GLY A 139 0.91 -7.40 -19.03
N PHE A 140 0.94 -6.06 -19.21
CA PHE A 140 1.29 -5.16 -18.11
C PHE A 140 0.12 -4.97 -17.15
N ARG A 141 0.41 -5.07 -15.85
CA ARG A 141 -0.50 -4.80 -14.75
C ARG A 141 0.07 -3.73 -13.83
N CYS A 142 -0.81 -2.98 -13.21
CA CYS A 142 -0.43 -1.87 -12.35
C CYS A 142 -0.60 -2.22 -10.88
N GLY A 143 0.19 -1.58 -10.04
CA GLY A 143 0.09 -1.76 -8.58
C GLY A 143 0.83 -0.66 -7.83
N MET A 144 0.68 -0.69 -6.50
CA MET A 144 1.35 0.21 -5.57
C MET A 144 2.18 -0.59 -4.57
N TYR A 145 3.42 -0.18 -4.36
CA TYR A 145 4.27 -0.71 -3.29
C TYR A 145 4.03 0.08 -2.02
N THR A 146 3.44 -0.55 -1.03
CA THR A 146 3.03 0.09 0.23
C THR A 146 4.19 0.59 1.07
N TYR A 147 5.41 0.08 0.91
CA TYR A 147 6.59 0.62 1.59
C TYR A 147 6.75 2.13 1.39
N SER A 148 6.56 2.60 0.17
CA SER A 148 6.84 3.99 -0.22
C SER A 148 5.65 4.70 -0.87
N GLY A 149 4.56 3.98 -1.15
CA GLY A 149 3.45 4.47 -1.96
C GLY A 149 3.80 4.68 -3.43
N ALA A 150 4.90 4.07 -3.91
CA ALA A 150 5.28 4.14 -5.31
C ALA A 150 4.36 3.27 -6.16
N THR A 151 3.91 3.82 -7.28
CA THR A 151 3.08 3.10 -8.27
C THR A 151 3.90 2.72 -9.48
N SER A 152 3.58 1.59 -10.08
CA SER A 152 4.20 1.15 -11.34
C SER A 152 3.27 0.22 -12.12
N CYS A 153 3.43 0.25 -13.44
CA CYS A 153 2.83 -0.74 -14.33
C CYS A 153 3.98 -1.48 -15.04
N ARG A 154 4.00 -2.80 -14.92
CA ARG A 154 5.07 -3.64 -15.48
C ARG A 154 4.49 -4.93 -16.03
N LEU A 155 5.29 -5.67 -16.79
CA LEU A 155 4.97 -7.04 -17.18
C LEU A 155 5.04 -7.93 -15.94
N PHE A 156 3.92 -8.57 -15.58
CA PHE A 156 3.79 -9.31 -14.32
C PHE A 156 3.09 -10.66 -14.49
N ASP A 157 3.36 -11.37 -15.57
CA ASP A 157 2.63 -12.57 -15.96
C ASP A 157 2.60 -13.67 -14.88
N ASN A 158 3.59 -13.72 -14.00
CA ASN A 158 3.74 -14.79 -13.01
C ASN A 158 3.79 -14.31 -11.55
N LEU A 159 3.60 -13.02 -11.28
CA LEU A 159 3.69 -12.51 -9.92
C LEU A 159 2.36 -12.62 -9.19
N GLU A 160 2.42 -13.13 -7.98
CA GLU A 160 1.31 -13.19 -7.04
C GLU A 160 1.45 -12.04 -6.03
N ARG A 161 0.35 -11.34 -5.75
CA ARG A 161 0.33 -10.17 -4.88
C ARG A 161 -0.98 -10.08 -4.11
N PRO A 162 -0.95 -9.45 -2.94
CA PRO A 162 -2.17 -9.17 -2.19
C PRO A 162 -3.02 -8.09 -2.88
N MET A 163 -4.28 -8.02 -2.48
CA MET A 163 -5.24 -7.07 -2.99
C MET A 163 -6.03 -6.44 -1.86
N LEU A 164 -6.28 -5.15 -1.99
CA LEU A 164 -7.39 -4.47 -1.31
C LEU A 164 -8.60 -4.44 -2.25
N ILE A 165 -9.77 -4.25 -1.67
CA ILE A 165 -11.01 -4.10 -2.43
C ILE A 165 -11.75 -2.84 -2.02
N VAL A 166 -12.46 -2.27 -2.98
CA VAL A 166 -13.32 -1.10 -2.82
C VAL A 166 -14.70 -1.38 -3.42
N ARG A 167 -15.69 -0.65 -2.97
CA ARG A 167 -17.00 -0.56 -3.65
C ARG A 167 -17.43 0.89 -3.75
N ASP A 168 -18.10 1.21 -4.86
CA ASP A 168 -18.65 2.54 -5.05
C ASP A 168 -19.84 2.73 -4.11
N LEU A 169 -19.97 3.93 -3.51
CA LEU A 169 -21.13 4.25 -2.70
C LEU A 169 -22.37 4.31 -3.61
N LYS A 170 -23.42 3.61 -3.21
CA LYS A 170 -24.73 3.75 -3.87
C LYS A 170 -25.20 5.20 -3.68
N ARG A 171 -25.41 5.88 -4.77
CA ARG A 171 -26.03 7.22 -4.79
C ARG A 171 -27.50 7.14 -4.40
#